data_d56913a62fc8f907ef7c30b3c50ed4a8
#
_entry.id   d56913a62fc8f907ef7c30b3c50ed4a8
#
_cell.length_a   1.000
_cell.length_b   1.000
_cell.length_c   1.000
_cell.angle_alpha   90.00
_cell.angle_beta   90.00
_cell.angle_gamma   90.00
#
_symmetry.space_group_name_H-M   'P 1'
#
loop_
_entity.id
_entity.type
_entity.pdbx_description
1 polymer ?
#
loop_
_entity_poly.entity_id
_entity_poly.type
_entity_poly.pdbx_seq_one_letter_code
_entity_poly.pdbx_strand_id
1 'polypeptide(L)'
;MVQLCLIGTKKVSLNMIKERIQTKGDDLKMLQGHDRLAYLIDIAKHVESLPQEVKTETNRIRGCASNLWLIGGAKEDNTMIYKIDADAFITKGTAKLITDLVNGCPKDEVAALTLEDFIPLGIRELLTMQRQNGLGSLIQRIVDIANTK
;
A
#
# COMPACT_ATOMS: atom_id res chain seq x y z
N MET A 1 -34.37 1.15 -7.64
CA MET A 1 -33.47 0.37 -8.50
C MET A 1 -32.19 1.11 -8.79
N VAL A 2 -32.25 2.29 -9.36
CA VAL A 2 -31.05 3.11 -9.66
C VAL A 2 -30.27 3.41 -8.40
N GLN A 3 -30.97 3.77 -7.32
CA GLN A 3 -30.34 4.10 -6.05
C GLN A 3 -29.63 2.89 -5.42
N LEU A 4 -30.22 1.71 -5.55
CA LEU A 4 -29.61 0.47 -5.09
C LEU A 4 -28.33 0.17 -5.87
N CYS A 5 -28.33 0.44 -7.18
CA CYS A 5 -27.15 0.25 -8.01
C CYS A 5 -26.00 1.18 -7.56
N LEU A 6 -26.31 2.44 -7.23
CA LEU A 6 -25.31 3.39 -6.75
C LEU A 6 -24.71 2.97 -5.41
N ILE A 7 -25.54 2.52 -4.48
CA ILE A 7 -25.10 2.02 -3.19
C ILE A 7 -24.27 0.76 -3.40
N GLY A 8 -24.71 -0.12 -4.28
CA GLY A 8 -23.98 -1.33 -4.64
C GLY A 8 -22.62 -1.01 -5.24
N THR A 9 -22.54 0.03 -6.08
CA THR A 9 -21.29 0.45 -6.70
C THR A 9 -20.25 0.90 -5.66
N LYS A 10 -20.67 1.69 -4.66
CA LYS A 10 -19.77 2.10 -3.57
C LYS A 10 -19.26 0.89 -2.78
N LYS A 11 -20.17 -0.01 -2.41
CA LYS A 11 -19.78 -1.23 -1.71
C LYS A 11 -18.87 -2.10 -2.55
N VAL A 12 -19.12 -2.17 -3.86
CA VAL A 12 -18.29 -2.94 -4.80
C VAL A 12 -16.88 -2.37 -4.85
N SER A 13 -16.73 -1.03 -4.87
CA SER A 13 -15.41 -0.40 -4.88
C SER A 13 -14.60 -0.74 -3.63
N LEU A 14 -15.20 -0.59 -2.43
CA LEU A 14 -14.53 -0.95 -1.18
C LEU A 14 -14.24 -2.45 -1.14
N ASN A 15 -15.20 -3.26 -1.57
CA ASN A 15 -15.02 -4.70 -1.68
C ASN A 15 -13.91 -5.03 -2.68
N MET A 16 -13.75 -4.22 -3.73
CA MET A 16 -12.71 -4.44 -4.73
C MET A 16 -11.32 -4.30 -4.14
N ILE A 17 -11.08 -3.30 -3.26
CA ILE A 17 -9.79 -3.19 -2.56
C ILE A 17 -9.55 -4.43 -1.70
N LYS A 18 -10.54 -4.83 -0.94
CA LYS A 18 -10.44 -6.01 -0.08
C LYS A 18 -10.26 -7.29 -0.88
N GLU A 19 -10.92 -7.38 -2.02
CA GLU A 19 -10.73 -8.50 -2.93
C GLU A 19 -9.32 -8.54 -3.50
N ARG A 20 -8.76 -7.37 -3.87
CA ARG A 20 -7.37 -7.31 -4.33
C ARG A 20 -6.41 -7.80 -3.26
N ILE A 21 -6.64 -7.39 -2.00
CA ILE A 21 -5.83 -7.82 -0.87
C ILE A 21 -5.94 -9.32 -0.68
N GLN A 22 -7.16 -9.84 -0.68
CA GLN A 22 -7.40 -11.27 -0.48
C GLN A 22 -6.80 -12.11 -1.60
N THR A 23 -6.99 -11.69 -2.84
CA THR A 23 -6.44 -12.38 -4.02
C THR A 23 -4.92 -12.41 -3.95
N LYS A 24 -4.29 -11.27 -3.65
CA LYS A 24 -2.85 -11.20 -3.52
C LYS A 24 -2.36 -12.04 -2.35
N GLY A 25 -3.07 -12.02 -1.23
CA GLY A 25 -2.76 -12.86 -0.07
C GLY A 25 -2.82 -14.33 -0.39
N ASP A 26 -3.84 -14.75 -1.13
CA ASP A 26 -3.98 -16.14 -1.55
C ASP A 26 -2.84 -16.56 -2.48
N ASP A 27 -2.46 -15.69 -3.42
CA ASP A 27 -1.32 -15.93 -4.31
C ASP A 27 -0.03 -16.11 -3.49
N LEU A 28 0.20 -15.24 -2.50
CA LEU A 28 1.40 -15.29 -1.67
C LEU A 28 1.44 -16.54 -0.80
N LYS A 29 0.30 -17.03 -0.35
CA LYS A 29 0.23 -18.25 0.45
C LYS A 29 0.68 -19.49 -0.32
N MET A 30 0.64 -19.45 -1.63
CA MET A 30 1.12 -20.54 -2.47
C MET A 30 2.65 -20.62 -2.48
N LEU A 31 3.33 -19.61 -1.99
CA LEU A 31 4.78 -19.55 -1.92
C LEU A 31 5.27 -19.91 -0.52
N GLN A 32 6.44 -20.56 -0.43
CA GLN A 32 7.13 -20.76 0.84
C GLN A 32 7.63 -19.42 1.37
N GLY A 33 7.92 -19.34 2.69
CA GLY A 33 8.29 -18.08 3.32
C GLY A 33 9.44 -17.36 2.64
N HIS A 34 10.52 -18.07 2.32
CA HIS A 34 11.67 -17.46 1.63
C HIS A 34 11.34 -17.03 0.21
N ASP A 35 10.42 -17.73 -0.46
CA ASP A 35 9.98 -17.36 -1.80
C ASP A 35 9.10 -16.10 -1.76
N ARG A 36 8.35 -15.91 -0.69
CA ARG A 36 7.59 -14.67 -0.49
C ARG A 36 8.51 -13.47 -0.35
N LEU A 37 9.60 -13.63 0.42
CA LEU A 37 10.61 -12.58 0.54
C LEU A 37 11.29 -12.30 -0.79
N ALA A 38 11.62 -13.36 -1.53
CA ALA A 38 12.21 -13.22 -2.86
C ALA A 38 11.27 -12.48 -3.81
N TYR A 39 9.97 -12.73 -3.71
CA TYR A 39 8.95 -12.04 -4.50
C TYR A 39 8.95 -10.54 -4.19
N LEU A 40 9.01 -10.17 -2.90
CA LEU A 40 9.06 -8.75 -2.51
C LEU A 40 10.33 -8.07 -3.04
N ILE A 41 11.46 -8.75 -2.99
CA ILE A 41 12.72 -8.23 -3.51
C ILE A 41 12.62 -8.05 -5.03
N ASP A 42 12.00 -9.01 -5.72
CA ASP A 42 11.83 -8.92 -7.16
C ASP A 42 10.95 -7.73 -7.56
N ILE A 43 9.85 -7.51 -6.84
CA ILE A 43 9.01 -6.33 -7.04
C ILE A 43 9.85 -5.06 -6.91
N ALA A 44 10.69 -5.01 -5.88
CA ALA A 44 11.51 -3.82 -5.60
C ALA A 44 12.44 -3.46 -6.74
N LYS A 45 12.93 -4.45 -7.47
CA LYS A 45 13.83 -4.22 -8.61
C LYS A 45 13.17 -3.47 -9.76
N HIS A 46 11.85 -3.48 -9.81
CA HIS A 46 11.08 -2.83 -10.89
C HIS A 46 10.50 -1.48 -10.47
N VAL A 47 10.81 -1.01 -9.27
CA VAL A 47 10.33 0.29 -8.79
C VAL A 47 11.25 1.38 -9.33
N GLU A 48 10.65 2.38 -9.98
CA GLU A 48 11.38 3.58 -10.41
C GLU A 48 11.78 4.40 -9.18
N SER A 49 13.03 4.86 -9.17
CA SER A 49 13.51 5.74 -8.10
C SER A 49 12.82 7.09 -8.17
N LEU A 50 12.49 7.64 -7.00
CA LEU A 50 11.94 8.99 -6.92
C LEU A 50 13.08 10.02 -7.07
N PRO A 51 12.77 11.22 -7.64
CA PRO A 51 13.74 12.29 -7.67
C PRO A 51 14.18 12.70 -6.27
N GLN A 52 15.42 13.14 -6.13
CA GLN A 52 15.95 13.56 -4.84
C GLN A 52 15.14 14.69 -4.21
N GLU A 53 14.55 15.57 -5.04
CA GLU A 53 13.75 16.70 -4.59
C GLU A 53 12.56 16.30 -3.73
N VAL A 54 12.02 15.10 -3.94
CA VAL A 54 10.86 14.62 -3.18
C VAL A 54 11.25 13.69 -2.02
N LYS A 55 12.52 13.32 -1.92
CA LYS A 55 13.02 12.50 -0.80
C LYS A 55 13.34 13.37 0.40
N THR A 56 12.31 13.99 0.95
CA THR A 56 12.41 14.94 2.06
C THR A 56 11.99 14.28 3.37
N GLU A 57 12.30 14.93 4.49
CA GLU A 57 11.84 14.45 5.80
C GLU A 57 10.32 14.43 5.89
N THR A 58 9.66 15.39 5.24
CA THR A 58 8.19 15.43 5.21
C THR A 58 7.60 14.19 4.55
N ASN A 59 8.24 13.71 3.50
CA ASN A 59 7.77 12.54 2.74
C ASN A 59 8.31 11.22 3.28
N ARG A 60 9.23 11.28 4.24
CA ARG A 60 9.81 10.06 4.84
C ARG A 60 8.84 9.44 5.83
N ILE A 61 8.72 8.13 5.75
CA ILE A 61 7.89 7.34 6.68
C ILE A 61 8.74 7.04 7.91
N ARG A 62 8.27 7.46 9.07
CA ARG A 62 8.99 7.26 10.34
C ARG A 62 8.73 5.86 10.87
N GLY A 63 9.66 5.40 11.72
CA GLY A 63 9.52 4.09 12.38
C GLY A 63 9.99 2.92 11.55
N CYS A 64 10.62 3.18 10.41
CA CYS A 64 11.18 2.16 9.55
C CYS A 64 12.69 2.04 9.79
N ALA A 65 13.22 0.82 9.72
CA ALA A 65 14.66 0.58 9.92
C ALA A 65 15.50 1.18 8.79
N SER A 66 14.95 1.22 7.57
CA SER A 66 15.59 1.85 6.42
C SER A 66 14.78 3.07 6.01
N ASN A 67 15.37 3.91 5.15
CA ASN A 67 14.63 5.06 4.64
C ASN A 67 13.54 4.59 3.68
N LEU A 68 12.37 5.17 3.85
CA LEU A 68 11.20 4.92 3.00
C LEU A 68 10.50 6.24 2.80
N TRP A 69 10.23 6.59 1.54
CA TRP A 69 9.52 7.82 1.19
C TRP A 69 8.24 7.48 0.46
N LEU A 70 7.20 8.26 0.73
CA LEU A 70 5.89 8.13 0.09
C LEU A 70 5.43 9.50 -0.36
N ILE A 71 5.02 9.59 -1.62
CA ILE A 71 4.29 10.74 -2.12
C ILE A 71 2.97 10.26 -2.70
N GLY A 72 1.96 11.10 -2.67
CA GLY A 72 0.67 10.71 -3.21
C GLY A 72 -0.33 11.85 -3.18
N GLY A 73 -1.44 11.62 -3.83
CA GLY A 73 -2.52 12.59 -3.89
C GLY A 73 -3.67 12.05 -4.72
N ALA A 74 -4.74 12.84 -4.78
CA ALA A 74 -5.90 12.52 -5.58
C ALA A 74 -5.72 13.05 -7.01
N LYS A 75 -6.09 12.23 -7.97
CA LYS A 75 -6.16 12.63 -9.38
C LYS A 75 -7.45 13.41 -9.63
N GLU A 76 -7.58 13.97 -10.83
CA GLU A 76 -8.77 14.74 -11.22
C GLU A 76 -10.07 13.95 -11.07
N ASP A 77 -10.02 12.66 -11.32
CA ASP A 77 -11.18 11.77 -11.19
C ASP A 77 -11.43 11.32 -9.73
N ASN A 78 -10.70 11.92 -8.78
CA ASN A 78 -10.82 11.63 -7.35
C ASN A 78 -10.40 10.21 -6.95
N THR A 79 -9.56 9.59 -7.76
CA THR A 79 -8.88 8.36 -7.38
C THR A 79 -7.49 8.68 -6.87
N MET A 80 -6.95 7.82 -6.01
CA MET A 80 -5.65 8.05 -5.38
C MET A 80 -4.52 7.47 -6.22
N ILE A 81 -3.38 8.15 -6.16
CA ILE A 81 -2.13 7.63 -6.72
C ILE A 81 -1.00 7.88 -5.73
N TYR A 82 -0.18 6.85 -5.52
CA TYR A 82 0.95 6.89 -4.59
C TYR A 82 2.20 6.38 -5.29
N LYS A 83 3.34 6.95 -4.92
CA LYS A 83 4.65 6.48 -5.38
C LYS A 83 5.56 6.36 -4.17
N ILE A 84 6.45 5.37 -4.21
CA ILE A 84 7.36 5.08 -3.10
C ILE A 84 8.79 4.92 -3.60
N ASP A 85 9.72 5.10 -2.69
CA ASP A 85 11.11 4.69 -2.87
C ASP A 85 11.68 4.35 -1.50
N ALA A 86 12.68 3.51 -1.47
CA ALA A 86 13.30 3.07 -0.23
C ALA A 86 14.73 2.60 -0.48
N ASP A 87 15.52 2.57 0.61
CA ASP A 87 16.93 2.15 0.55
C ASP A 87 17.10 0.63 0.59
N ALA A 88 16.12 -0.10 1.15
CA ALA A 88 16.20 -1.56 1.29
C ALA A 88 15.17 -2.23 0.40
N PHE A 89 15.57 -3.33 -0.25
CA PHE A 89 14.69 -4.04 -1.19
C PHE A 89 13.43 -4.58 -0.52
N ILE A 90 13.54 -5.15 0.68
CA ILE A 90 12.36 -5.69 1.38
C ILE A 90 11.37 -4.56 1.68
N THR A 91 11.85 -3.43 2.16
CA THR A 91 11.02 -2.26 2.45
C THR A 91 10.39 -1.72 1.16
N LYS A 92 11.19 -1.59 0.12
CA LYS A 92 10.74 -1.07 -1.18
C LYS A 92 9.67 -1.99 -1.79
N GLY A 93 9.91 -3.29 -1.79
CA GLY A 93 8.97 -4.27 -2.35
C GLY A 93 7.67 -4.32 -1.57
N THR A 94 7.75 -4.28 -0.24
CA THR A 94 6.57 -4.24 0.62
C THR A 94 5.74 -2.99 0.35
N ALA A 95 6.39 -1.83 0.28
CA ALA A 95 5.70 -0.57 0.04
C ALA A 95 5.07 -0.54 -1.35
N LYS A 96 5.76 -1.06 -2.35
CA LYS A 96 5.22 -1.13 -3.71
C LYS A 96 3.98 -2.03 -3.76
N LEU A 97 4.05 -3.17 -3.10
CA LEU A 97 2.92 -4.09 -3.02
C LEU A 97 1.68 -3.39 -2.42
N ILE A 98 1.87 -2.67 -1.32
CA ILE A 98 0.77 -1.95 -0.66
C ILE A 98 0.21 -0.86 -1.56
N THR A 99 1.07 -0.03 -2.15
CA THR A 99 0.59 1.07 -3.00
C THR A 99 -0.11 0.56 -4.25
N ASP A 100 0.34 -0.55 -4.83
CA ASP A 100 -0.32 -1.15 -5.99
C ASP A 100 -1.75 -1.59 -5.67
N LEU A 101 -2.00 -2.01 -4.43
CA LEU A 101 -3.33 -2.44 -4.02
C LEU A 101 -4.32 -1.28 -3.90
N VAL A 102 -3.85 -0.09 -3.59
CA VAL A 102 -4.70 1.08 -3.37
C VAL A 102 -4.69 2.08 -4.54
N ASN A 103 -3.70 2.02 -5.41
CA ASN A 103 -3.62 2.94 -6.54
C ASN A 103 -4.80 2.75 -7.49
N GLY A 104 -5.38 3.88 -7.91
CA GLY A 104 -6.55 3.88 -8.78
C GLY A 104 -7.87 3.71 -8.07
N CYS A 105 -7.85 3.59 -6.75
CA CYS A 105 -9.09 3.44 -5.97
C CYS A 105 -9.63 4.80 -5.54
N PRO A 106 -10.95 4.92 -5.34
CA PRO A 106 -11.53 6.19 -4.92
C PRO A 106 -10.96 6.69 -3.60
N LYS A 107 -10.78 8.00 -3.52
CA LYS A 107 -10.23 8.66 -2.34
C LYS A 107 -10.96 8.27 -1.06
N ASP A 108 -12.29 8.28 -1.08
CA ASP A 108 -13.10 7.95 0.10
C ASP A 108 -12.87 6.52 0.56
N GLU A 109 -12.70 5.61 -0.38
CA GLU A 109 -12.47 4.19 -0.08
C GLU A 109 -11.11 3.99 0.58
N VAL A 110 -10.09 4.67 0.05
CA VAL A 110 -8.74 4.58 0.64
C VAL A 110 -8.73 5.22 2.02
N ALA A 111 -9.41 6.35 2.19
CA ALA A 111 -9.49 7.07 3.47
C ALA A 111 -10.13 6.23 4.58
N ALA A 112 -10.95 5.25 4.23
CA ALA A 112 -11.64 4.40 5.19
C ALA A 112 -10.85 3.14 5.58
N LEU A 113 -9.70 2.88 4.95
CA LEU A 113 -8.91 1.69 5.23
C LEU A 113 -8.23 1.77 6.60
N THR A 114 -8.01 0.60 7.18
CA THR A 114 -7.28 0.45 8.43
C THR A 114 -6.17 -0.57 8.24
N LEU A 115 -5.22 -0.61 9.17
CA LEU A 115 -4.15 -1.60 9.15
C LEU A 115 -4.71 -3.02 9.11
N GLU A 116 -5.82 -3.26 9.83
CA GLU A 116 -6.45 -4.59 9.90
C GLU A 116 -6.93 -5.09 8.55
N ASP A 117 -7.32 -4.18 7.66
CA ASP A 117 -7.78 -4.54 6.32
C ASP A 117 -6.69 -5.25 5.50
N PHE A 118 -5.42 -5.05 5.85
CA PHE A 118 -4.29 -5.64 5.15
C PHE A 118 -3.81 -6.98 5.76
N ILE A 119 -4.42 -7.42 6.87
CA ILE A 119 -4.04 -8.69 7.50
C ILE A 119 -4.11 -9.87 6.53
N PRO A 120 -5.16 -9.99 5.68
CA PRO A 120 -5.23 -11.12 4.74
C PRO A 120 -4.08 -11.21 3.76
N LEU A 121 -3.31 -10.14 3.59
CA LEU A 121 -2.14 -10.14 2.71
C LEU A 121 -1.05 -11.10 3.20
N GLY A 122 -0.98 -11.33 4.53
CA GLY A 122 -0.11 -12.35 5.10
C GLY A 122 1.37 -12.07 5.03
N ILE A 123 1.78 -10.80 4.93
CA ILE A 123 3.20 -10.46 4.84
C ILE A 123 3.81 -10.02 6.17
N ARG A 124 2.97 -9.71 7.15
CA ARG A 124 3.45 -9.17 8.42
C ARG A 124 4.44 -10.11 9.11
N GLU A 125 4.14 -11.38 9.14
CA GLU A 125 4.98 -12.39 9.77
C GLU A 125 6.32 -12.60 9.06
N LEU A 126 6.46 -12.12 7.84
CA LEU A 126 7.72 -12.19 7.09
C LEU A 126 8.69 -11.07 7.48
N LEU A 127 8.21 -10.07 8.20
CA LEU A 127 8.95 -8.86 8.48
C LEU A 127 9.46 -8.84 9.93
N THR A 128 10.62 -8.22 10.12
CA THR A 128 11.11 -7.92 11.48
C THR A 128 10.15 -6.95 12.14
N MET A 129 10.23 -6.85 13.47
CA MET A 129 9.38 -5.94 14.24
C MET A 129 9.49 -4.50 13.74
N GLN A 130 10.72 -4.05 13.44
CA GLN A 130 10.94 -2.70 12.93
C GLN A 130 10.28 -2.49 11.58
N ARG A 131 10.34 -3.48 10.69
CA ARG A 131 9.70 -3.39 9.39
C ARG A 131 8.19 -3.46 9.50
N GLN A 132 7.66 -4.23 10.47
CA GLN A 132 6.23 -4.24 10.76
C GLN A 132 5.75 -2.85 11.20
N ASN A 133 6.54 -2.17 12.03
CA ASN A 133 6.23 -0.80 12.46
C ASN A 133 6.22 0.15 11.27
N GLY A 134 7.20 0.00 10.36
CA GLY A 134 7.26 0.79 9.14
C GLY A 134 6.06 0.56 8.23
N LEU A 135 5.63 -0.70 8.12
CA LEU A 135 4.43 -1.05 7.35
C LEU A 135 3.19 -0.36 7.91
N GLY A 136 3.02 -0.40 9.22
CA GLY A 136 1.90 0.28 9.88
C GLY A 136 1.93 1.77 9.64
N SER A 137 3.10 2.40 9.74
CA SER A 137 3.27 3.83 9.49
C SER A 137 2.99 4.19 8.04
N LEU A 138 3.40 3.33 7.10
CA LEU A 138 3.12 3.52 5.68
C LEU A 138 1.62 3.53 5.41
N ILE A 139 0.92 2.52 5.92
CA ILE A 139 -0.53 2.41 5.72
C ILE A 139 -1.24 3.62 6.32
N GLN A 140 -0.83 4.03 7.51
CA GLN A 140 -1.41 5.21 8.16
C GLN A 140 -1.20 6.46 7.31
N ARG A 141 -0.01 6.64 6.75
CA ARG A 141 0.28 7.80 5.89
C ARG A 141 -0.55 7.77 4.61
N ILE A 142 -0.73 6.58 4.02
CA ILE A 142 -1.59 6.41 2.83
C ILE A 142 -3.01 6.91 3.15
N VAL A 143 -3.54 6.49 4.29
CA VAL A 143 -4.88 6.89 4.73
C VAL A 143 -4.93 8.38 5.04
N ASP A 144 -3.92 8.91 5.70
CA ASP A 144 -3.85 10.35 6.04
C ASP A 144 -3.85 11.22 4.79
N ILE A 145 -3.09 10.83 3.76
CA ILE A 145 -3.07 11.55 2.48
C ILE A 145 -4.45 11.52 1.85
N ALA A 146 -5.14 10.39 1.89
CA ALA A 146 -6.50 10.27 1.35
C ALA A 146 -7.51 11.12 2.14
N ASN A 147 -7.24 11.44 3.40
CA ASN A 147 -8.10 12.30 4.22
C ASN A 147 -7.77 13.78 4.07
N THR A 148 -6.73 14.12 3.35
CA THR A 148 -6.33 15.52 3.10
C THR A 148 -7.24 16.15 2.05
N LYS A 149 -7.64 17.39 2.27
CA LYS A 149 -8.50 18.10 1.32
C LYS A 149 -7.70 18.69 0.16
#